data_a3e06b40470230c44c1c58b25b5d43ef
#
_entry.id   a3e06b40470230c44c1c58b25b5d43ef
#
_cell.length_a   1.000
_cell.length_b   1.000
_cell.length_c   1.000
_cell.angle_alpha   90.00
_cell.angle_beta   90.00
_cell.angle_gamma   90.00
#
_symmetry.space_group_name_H-M   'P 1'
#
loop_
_entity.id
_entity.type
_entity.pdbx_description
1 polymer ?
#
loop_
_entity_poly.entity_id
_entity_poly.type
_entity_poly.pdbx_seq_one_letter_code
_entity_poly.pdbx_strand_id
1 'polypeptide(L)'
;DDVLTLLVHLGYLTYDSVDGTVSIPNKEVSREYVNAISTMNWHGVAESVESSRKLLEALWNMDADAVAEGIEKAHEEISILQYNDENSLSCTIQLAFYFAREYYTIIRELPAGKGFADVCMIPRKKHSDKPAVVIELKWDKSAVGAIEQIKEKQYGNALKDYQGNLLLVGINYNKMTKKHECVIETMQK
;
A
#
# COMPACT_ATOMS: atom_id res chain seq x y z
N ASP A 1 -18.67 -1.73 14.71
CA ASP A 1 -19.54 -2.38 13.71
C ASP A 1 -20.90 -1.68 13.60
N ASP A 2 -21.52 -1.27 14.71
CA ASP A 2 -22.87 -0.69 14.71
C ASP A 2 -22.98 0.64 13.93
N VAL A 3 -21.94 1.48 13.97
CA VAL A 3 -21.93 2.78 13.25
C VAL A 3 -21.90 2.56 11.74
N LEU A 4 -21.06 1.67 11.23
CA LEU A 4 -21.00 1.37 9.79
C LEU A 4 -22.31 0.77 9.30
N THR A 5 -22.89 -0.16 10.08
CA THR A 5 -24.20 -0.76 9.79
C THR A 5 -25.29 0.30 9.72
N LEU A 6 -25.31 1.24 10.67
CA LEU A 6 -26.26 2.35 10.69
C LEU A 6 -26.10 3.23 9.43
N LEU A 7 -24.86 3.59 9.06
CA LEU A 7 -24.58 4.39 7.87
C LEU A 7 -25.01 3.70 6.56
N VAL A 8 -24.90 2.37 6.48
CA VAL A 8 -25.42 1.59 5.34
C VAL A 8 -26.95 1.65 5.32
N HIS A 9 -27.63 1.46 6.45
CA HIS A 9 -29.10 1.53 6.51
C HIS A 9 -29.65 2.93 6.19
N LEU A 10 -28.92 3.97 6.56
CA LEU A 10 -29.29 5.36 6.25
C LEU A 10 -28.93 5.78 4.82
N GLY A 11 -28.26 4.93 4.02
CA GLY A 11 -27.89 5.21 2.64
C GLY A 11 -26.64 6.10 2.49
N TYR A 12 -25.91 6.39 3.57
CA TYR A 12 -24.63 7.11 3.51
C TYR A 12 -23.49 6.22 3.03
N LEU A 13 -23.60 4.91 3.21
CA LEU A 13 -22.68 3.92 2.69
C LEU A 13 -23.47 2.84 1.93
N THR A 14 -22.80 2.15 1.01
CA THR A 14 -23.26 0.91 0.39
C THR A 14 -22.37 -0.25 0.81
N TYR A 15 -22.95 -1.46 0.95
CA TYR A 15 -22.23 -2.67 1.30
C TYR A 15 -22.09 -3.58 0.08
N ASP A 16 -20.86 -3.99 -0.20
CA ASP A 16 -20.54 -5.01 -1.20
C ASP A 16 -20.39 -6.36 -0.49
N SER A 17 -21.35 -7.25 -0.71
CA SER A 17 -21.36 -8.58 -0.09
C SER A 17 -20.34 -9.55 -0.71
N VAL A 18 -19.81 -9.26 -1.89
CA VAL A 18 -18.79 -10.10 -2.55
C VAL A 18 -17.42 -9.85 -1.95
N ASP A 19 -17.08 -8.57 -1.76
CA ASP A 19 -15.79 -8.16 -1.20
C ASP A 19 -15.84 -7.93 0.32
N GLY A 20 -17.03 -7.92 0.93
CA GLY A 20 -17.23 -7.62 2.35
C GLY A 20 -16.85 -6.19 2.72
N THR A 21 -16.97 -5.25 1.78
CA THR A 21 -16.55 -3.86 1.95
C THR A 21 -17.73 -2.90 1.96
N VAL A 22 -17.54 -1.74 2.60
CA VAL A 22 -18.44 -0.60 2.49
C VAL A 22 -17.80 0.49 1.65
N SER A 23 -18.61 1.22 0.87
CA SER A 23 -18.15 2.32 0.03
C SER A 23 -19.19 3.44 0.00
N ILE A 24 -18.78 4.63 -0.47
CA ILE A 24 -19.68 5.76 -0.66
C ILE A 24 -20.53 5.50 -1.92
N PRO A 25 -21.88 5.55 -1.84
CA PRO A 25 -22.76 5.06 -2.90
C PRO A 25 -22.75 5.90 -4.18
N ASN A 26 -22.53 7.20 -4.08
CA ASN A 26 -22.62 8.13 -5.20
C ASN A 26 -21.81 9.42 -4.99
N LYS A 27 -21.72 10.25 -6.04
CA LYS A 27 -20.96 11.51 -6.01
C LYS A 27 -21.56 12.58 -5.10
N GLU A 28 -22.86 12.60 -4.93
CA GLU A 28 -23.56 13.55 -4.07
C GLU A 28 -23.17 13.32 -2.62
N VAL A 29 -23.30 12.09 -2.14
CA VAL A 29 -22.88 11.72 -0.78
C VAL A 29 -21.37 11.91 -0.59
N SER A 30 -20.56 11.61 -1.62
CA SER A 30 -19.12 11.87 -1.60
C SER A 30 -18.80 13.36 -1.36
N ARG A 31 -19.52 14.27 -2.02
CA ARG A 31 -19.36 15.72 -1.82
C ARG A 31 -19.71 16.14 -0.39
N GLU A 32 -20.77 15.59 0.17
CA GLU A 32 -21.15 15.89 1.56
C GLU A 32 -20.09 15.42 2.56
N TYR A 33 -19.49 14.25 2.34
CA TYR A 33 -18.35 13.81 3.14
C TYR A 33 -17.15 14.75 3.01
N VAL A 34 -16.79 15.15 1.78
CA VAL A 34 -15.69 16.10 1.54
C VAL A 34 -15.97 17.43 2.22
N ASN A 35 -17.19 17.96 2.10
CA ASN A 35 -17.60 19.19 2.76
C ASN A 35 -17.50 19.07 4.30
N ALA A 36 -18.01 17.98 4.87
CA ALA A 36 -17.95 17.73 6.31
C ALA A 36 -16.48 17.63 6.80
N ILE A 37 -15.63 16.91 6.07
CA ILE A 37 -14.20 16.78 6.37
C ILE A 37 -13.50 18.13 6.27
N SER A 38 -13.78 18.92 5.24
CA SER A 38 -13.17 20.24 5.04
C SER A 38 -13.52 21.24 6.13
N THR A 39 -14.74 21.17 6.68
CA THR A 39 -15.19 22.07 7.76
C THR A 39 -14.63 21.67 9.13
N MET A 40 -14.17 20.43 9.31
CA MET A 40 -13.69 19.90 10.58
C MET A 40 -12.15 19.99 10.78
N ASN A 41 -11.43 20.80 10.03
CA ASN A 41 -9.95 20.87 10.06
C ASN A 41 -9.23 19.53 9.72
N TRP A 42 -9.84 18.72 8.88
CA TRP A 42 -9.26 17.43 8.44
C TRP A 42 -8.34 17.59 7.22
N HIS A 43 -7.81 18.79 6.97
CA HIS A 43 -6.92 19.04 5.84
C HIS A 43 -5.74 18.04 5.82
N GLY A 44 -5.12 17.77 6.96
CA GLY A 44 -4.02 16.82 7.05
C GLY A 44 -4.41 15.39 6.63
N VAL A 45 -5.61 14.93 7.02
CA VAL A 45 -6.10 13.60 6.62
C VAL A 45 -6.36 13.53 5.12
N ALA A 46 -6.98 14.58 4.55
CA ALA A 46 -7.24 14.65 3.11
C ALA A 46 -5.92 14.70 2.31
N GLU A 47 -4.92 15.44 2.80
CA GLU A 47 -3.58 15.49 2.21
C GLU A 47 -2.86 14.14 2.28
N SER A 48 -2.95 13.42 3.41
CA SER A 48 -2.35 12.10 3.57
C SER A 48 -2.98 11.07 2.64
N VAL A 49 -4.32 11.09 2.48
CA VAL A 49 -5.03 10.22 1.54
C VAL A 49 -4.63 10.53 0.09
N GLU A 50 -4.54 11.81 -0.27
CA GLU A 50 -4.11 12.22 -1.62
C GLU A 50 -2.64 11.87 -1.88
N SER A 51 -1.76 12.00 -0.88
CA SER A 51 -0.37 11.58 -0.97
C SER A 51 -0.26 10.07 -1.18
N SER A 52 -1.07 9.29 -0.45
CA SER A 52 -1.16 7.84 -0.62
C SER A 52 -1.67 7.43 -2.01
N ARG A 53 -2.62 8.18 -2.58
CA ARG A 53 -3.10 7.96 -3.96
C ARG A 53 -1.99 8.17 -4.98
N LYS A 54 -1.27 9.29 -4.87
CA LYS A 54 -0.13 9.61 -5.76
C LYS A 54 0.98 8.57 -5.67
N LEU A 55 1.26 8.10 -4.45
CA LEU A 55 2.25 7.04 -4.23
C LEU A 55 1.85 5.73 -4.93
N LEU A 56 0.58 5.36 -4.87
CA LEU A 56 0.07 4.17 -5.57
C LEU A 56 0.16 4.33 -7.09
N GLU A 57 -0.13 5.52 -7.62
CA GLU A 57 0.02 5.82 -9.04
C GLU A 57 1.49 5.75 -9.49
N ALA A 58 2.42 6.29 -8.70
CA ALA A 58 3.85 6.18 -8.94
C ALA A 58 4.30 4.71 -8.98
N LEU A 59 3.80 3.88 -8.06
CA LEU A 59 4.06 2.44 -8.04
C LEU A 59 3.58 1.75 -9.33
N TRP A 60 2.38 2.04 -9.80
CA TRP A 60 1.86 1.48 -11.06
C TRP A 60 2.65 1.92 -12.28
N ASN A 61 3.19 3.13 -12.25
CA ASN A 61 4.05 3.68 -13.31
C ASN A 61 5.52 3.21 -13.19
N MET A 62 5.84 2.41 -12.18
CA MET A 62 7.21 1.93 -11.88
C MET A 62 8.20 3.08 -11.62
N ASP A 63 7.72 4.21 -11.13
CA ASP A 63 8.54 5.37 -10.75
C ASP A 63 9.11 5.16 -9.35
N ALA A 64 10.27 4.50 -9.29
CA ALA A 64 10.92 4.11 -8.04
C ALA A 64 11.35 5.34 -7.21
N ASP A 65 11.77 6.42 -7.85
CA ASP A 65 12.19 7.64 -7.16
C ASP A 65 10.97 8.32 -6.49
N ALA A 66 9.87 8.47 -7.22
CA ALA A 66 8.63 9.02 -6.66
C ALA A 66 8.05 8.13 -5.53
N VAL A 67 8.21 6.81 -5.62
CA VAL A 67 7.82 5.90 -4.54
C VAL A 67 8.70 6.11 -3.31
N ALA A 68 10.02 6.22 -3.45
CA ALA A 68 10.94 6.48 -2.35
C ALA A 68 10.64 7.82 -1.66
N GLU A 69 10.43 8.90 -2.44
CA GLU A 69 10.08 10.23 -1.93
C GLU A 69 8.72 10.23 -1.19
N GLY A 70 7.71 9.53 -1.73
CA GLY A 70 6.40 9.43 -1.10
C GLY A 70 6.44 8.68 0.24
N ILE A 71 7.28 7.65 0.35
CA ILE A 71 7.52 6.94 1.62
C ILE A 71 8.28 7.83 2.60
N GLU A 72 9.28 8.57 2.14
CA GLU A 72 10.04 9.50 2.98
C GLU A 72 9.12 10.56 3.60
N LYS A 73 8.22 11.14 2.80
CA LYS A 73 7.22 12.09 3.29
C LYS A 73 6.30 11.47 4.35
N ALA A 74 5.81 10.25 4.13
CA ALA A 74 5.00 9.53 5.12
C ALA A 74 5.78 9.21 6.40
N HIS A 75 7.08 8.97 6.29
CA HIS A 75 7.97 8.75 7.43
C HIS A 75 8.18 10.03 8.25
N GLU A 76 8.27 11.20 7.63
CA GLU A 76 8.44 12.49 8.35
C GLU A 76 7.27 12.78 9.30
N GLU A 77 6.09 12.24 9.02
CA GLU A 77 4.90 12.36 9.88
C GLU A 77 4.96 11.45 11.12
N ILE A 78 5.91 10.51 11.16
CA ILE A 78 6.08 9.52 12.25
C ILE A 78 7.23 9.95 13.17
N SER A 79 7.06 9.77 14.48
CA SER A 79 8.12 10.06 15.45
C SER A 79 9.37 9.24 15.18
N ILE A 80 10.52 9.90 14.99
CA ILE A 80 11.84 9.27 14.78
C ILE A 80 12.19 8.26 15.90
N LEU A 81 11.69 8.44 17.11
CA LEU A 81 11.92 7.54 18.24
C LEU A 81 11.26 6.16 18.06
N GLN A 82 10.28 6.07 17.17
CA GLN A 82 9.57 4.82 16.86
C GLN A 82 10.05 4.16 15.56
N TYR A 83 10.93 4.83 14.80
CA TYR A 83 11.42 4.35 13.51
C TYR A 83 12.84 3.80 13.65
N ASN A 84 12.94 2.54 14.07
CA ASN A 84 14.21 1.94 14.50
C ASN A 84 14.48 0.51 13.97
N ASP A 85 13.54 -0.08 13.23
CA ASP A 85 13.64 -1.45 12.73
C ASP A 85 12.77 -1.70 11.48
N GLU A 86 12.86 -2.91 10.91
CA GLU A 86 12.04 -3.35 9.77
C GLU A 86 10.52 -3.35 10.09
N ASN A 87 10.11 -3.53 11.34
CA ASN A 87 8.69 -3.48 11.72
C ASN A 87 8.14 -2.06 11.62
N SER A 88 8.90 -1.08 12.09
CA SER A 88 8.55 0.34 11.97
C SER A 88 8.42 0.74 10.51
N LEU A 89 9.38 0.30 9.67
CA LEU A 89 9.32 0.50 8.22
C LEU A 89 8.06 -0.15 7.62
N SER A 90 7.73 -1.37 8.00
CA SER A 90 6.52 -2.06 7.53
C SER A 90 5.23 -1.30 7.91
N CYS A 91 5.16 -0.74 9.10
CA CYS A 91 4.02 0.10 9.52
C CYS A 91 3.92 1.37 8.66
N THR A 92 5.04 2.05 8.43
CA THR A 92 5.10 3.25 7.58
C THR A 92 4.64 2.95 6.16
N ILE A 93 5.12 1.85 5.57
CA ILE A 93 4.70 1.43 4.23
C ILE A 93 3.18 1.20 4.15
N GLN A 94 2.60 0.57 5.16
CA GLN A 94 1.14 0.35 5.16
C GLN A 94 0.33 1.64 5.27
N LEU A 95 0.83 2.62 6.03
CA LEU A 95 0.20 3.94 6.12
C LEU A 95 0.40 4.72 4.81
N ALA A 96 1.60 4.70 4.25
CA ALA A 96 1.92 5.34 2.98
C ALA A 96 1.02 4.81 1.84
N PHE A 97 0.76 3.50 1.81
CA PHE A 97 -0.12 2.86 0.84
C PHE A 97 -1.57 2.68 1.35
N TYR A 98 -2.05 3.53 2.26
CA TYR A 98 -3.41 3.39 2.80
C TYR A 98 -4.48 3.35 1.70
N PHE A 99 -4.36 4.20 0.67
CA PHE A 99 -5.28 4.28 -0.46
C PHE A 99 -5.30 3.01 -1.32
N ALA A 100 -4.23 2.21 -1.30
CA ALA A 100 -4.18 0.94 -2.02
C ALA A 100 -5.27 -0.05 -1.56
N ARG A 101 -5.82 0.11 -0.36
CA ARG A 101 -6.92 -0.72 0.16
C ARG A 101 -8.20 -0.64 -0.67
N GLU A 102 -8.37 0.40 -1.47
CA GLU A 102 -9.48 0.49 -2.42
C GLU A 102 -9.36 -0.55 -3.54
N TYR A 103 -8.14 -0.80 -4.00
CA TYR A 103 -7.82 -1.66 -5.15
C TYR A 103 -7.37 -3.06 -4.75
N TYR A 104 -6.79 -3.20 -3.57
CA TYR A 104 -6.06 -4.40 -3.13
C TYR A 104 -6.54 -4.96 -1.81
N THR A 105 -6.41 -6.26 -1.68
CA THR A 105 -6.28 -6.93 -0.38
C THR A 105 -4.79 -6.90 0.00
N ILE A 106 -4.46 -6.24 1.10
CA ILE A 106 -3.07 -6.11 1.57
C ILE A 106 -2.83 -7.19 2.63
N ILE A 107 -1.83 -8.02 2.41
CA ILE A 107 -1.45 -9.13 3.29
C ILE A 107 -0.02 -8.90 3.76
N ARG A 108 0.19 -8.96 5.08
CA ARG A 108 1.53 -8.96 5.68
C ARG A 108 2.02 -10.39 5.86
N GLU A 109 3.34 -10.55 5.78
CA GLU A 109 3.99 -11.82 6.07
C GLU A 109 3.32 -13.00 5.33
N LEU A 110 3.03 -12.78 4.03
CA LEU A 110 2.43 -13.83 3.22
C LEU A 110 3.40 -15.00 3.11
N PRO A 111 3.02 -16.21 3.57
CA PRO A 111 3.85 -17.41 3.37
C PRO A 111 4.03 -17.67 1.88
N ALA A 112 5.27 -17.64 1.40
CA ALA A 112 5.55 -17.79 -0.02
C ALA A 112 6.88 -18.54 -0.23
N GLY A 113 6.82 -19.67 -0.89
CA GLY A 113 8.00 -20.47 -1.19
C GLY A 113 8.78 -20.87 0.07
N LYS A 114 10.04 -20.40 0.19
CA LYS A 114 10.93 -20.69 1.33
C LYS A 114 10.95 -19.61 2.40
N GLY A 115 9.94 -18.75 2.46
CA GLY A 115 9.90 -17.65 3.44
C GLY A 115 8.58 -16.91 3.45
N PHE A 116 8.63 -15.66 3.93
CA PHE A 116 7.48 -14.77 4.01
C PHE A 116 7.82 -13.50 3.23
N ALA A 117 6.89 -13.02 2.41
CA ALA A 117 6.98 -11.69 1.82
C ALA A 117 6.46 -10.66 2.84
N ASP A 118 7.18 -9.57 3.05
CA ASP A 118 6.84 -8.59 4.09
C ASP A 118 5.46 -7.98 3.85
N VAL A 119 5.17 -7.57 2.60
CA VAL A 119 3.86 -7.07 2.19
C VAL A 119 3.49 -7.58 0.81
N CYS A 120 2.28 -8.08 0.66
CA CYS A 120 1.70 -8.42 -0.64
C CYS A 120 0.41 -7.62 -0.86
N MET A 121 0.23 -7.11 -2.07
CA MET A 121 -0.99 -6.44 -2.50
C MET A 121 -1.62 -7.28 -3.62
N ILE A 122 -2.75 -7.90 -3.32
CA ILE A 122 -3.49 -8.75 -4.26
C ILE A 122 -4.67 -7.95 -4.80
N PRO A 123 -4.78 -7.75 -6.13
CA PRO A 123 -5.90 -7.00 -6.70
C PRO A 123 -7.25 -7.60 -6.33
N ARG A 124 -8.19 -6.74 -5.95
CA ARG A 124 -9.58 -7.16 -5.76
C ARG A 124 -10.20 -7.57 -7.11
N LYS A 125 -11.20 -8.42 -7.11
CA LYS A 125 -11.85 -8.93 -8.34
C LYS A 125 -12.29 -7.84 -9.31
N LYS A 126 -12.80 -6.73 -8.81
CA LYS A 126 -13.22 -5.56 -9.62
C LYS A 126 -12.07 -4.75 -10.21
N HIS A 127 -10.84 -5.01 -9.78
CA HIS A 127 -9.61 -4.33 -10.18
C HIS A 127 -8.54 -5.33 -10.67
N SER A 128 -8.98 -6.43 -11.28
CA SER A 128 -8.09 -7.48 -11.80
C SER A 128 -7.17 -7.02 -12.95
N ASP A 129 -7.40 -5.83 -13.49
CA ASP A 129 -6.53 -5.14 -14.45
C ASP A 129 -5.24 -4.59 -13.80
N LYS A 130 -5.22 -4.42 -12.47
CA LYS A 130 -4.06 -3.92 -11.75
C LYS A 130 -3.03 -5.01 -11.49
N PRO A 131 -1.72 -4.68 -11.44
CA PRO A 131 -0.69 -5.64 -11.11
C PRO A 131 -0.83 -6.10 -9.66
N ALA A 132 -0.55 -7.37 -9.39
CA ALA A 132 -0.22 -7.78 -8.03
C ALA A 132 1.16 -7.22 -7.64
N VAL A 133 1.40 -6.99 -6.36
CA VAL A 133 2.66 -6.40 -5.88
C VAL A 133 3.22 -7.22 -4.73
N VAL A 134 4.52 -7.50 -4.79
CA VAL A 134 5.28 -8.07 -3.67
C VAL A 134 6.30 -7.03 -3.23
N ILE A 135 6.27 -6.67 -1.97
CA ILE A 135 7.21 -5.71 -1.36
C ILE A 135 8.07 -6.46 -0.35
N GLU A 136 9.37 -6.32 -0.47
CA GLU A 136 10.36 -6.75 0.51
C GLU A 136 11.06 -5.53 1.08
N LEU A 137 11.21 -5.52 2.40
CA LEU A 137 11.76 -4.41 3.16
C LEU A 137 13.17 -4.73 3.65
N LYS A 138 14.03 -3.73 3.66
CA LYS A 138 15.38 -3.81 4.23
C LYS A 138 15.65 -2.59 5.09
N TRP A 139 16.45 -2.82 6.11
CA TRP A 139 16.92 -1.80 7.03
C TRP A 139 18.45 -1.79 7.03
N ASP A 140 19.05 -0.64 6.68
CA ASP A 140 20.51 -0.50 6.54
C ASP A 140 21.18 -1.55 5.63
N LYS A 141 20.48 -1.95 4.54
CA LYS A 141 20.98 -2.92 3.56
C LYS A 141 20.89 -2.34 2.15
N SER A 142 20.10 -2.93 1.27
CA SER A 142 19.97 -2.54 -0.13
C SER A 142 18.58 -2.89 -0.68
N ALA A 143 18.00 -1.96 -1.43
CA ALA A 143 16.74 -2.20 -2.15
C ALA A 143 16.91 -3.25 -3.27
N VAL A 144 18.10 -3.29 -3.93
CA VAL A 144 18.43 -4.34 -4.90
C VAL A 144 18.48 -5.72 -4.23
N GLY A 145 19.12 -5.81 -3.06
CA GLY A 145 19.14 -7.06 -2.28
C GLY A 145 17.75 -7.53 -1.83
N ALA A 146 16.80 -6.61 -1.65
CA ALA A 146 15.40 -6.98 -1.41
C ALA A 146 14.79 -7.66 -2.65
N ILE A 147 15.01 -7.13 -3.84
CA ILE A 147 14.55 -7.75 -5.10
C ILE A 147 15.17 -9.14 -5.30
N GLU A 148 16.47 -9.29 -5.05
CA GLU A 148 17.15 -10.58 -5.13
C GLU A 148 16.52 -11.58 -4.18
N GLN A 149 16.21 -11.19 -2.95
CA GLN A 149 15.53 -12.04 -1.99
C GLN A 149 14.14 -12.49 -2.45
N ILE A 150 13.34 -11.62 -3.06
CA ILE A 150 12.05 -11.98 -3.63
C ILE A 150 12.20 -13.07 -4.69
N LYS A 151 13.22 -12.93 -5.57
CA LYS A 151 13.51 -13.89 -6.64
C LYS A 151 13.99 -15.24 -6.10
N GLU A 152 14.94 -15.24 -5.16
CA GLU A 152 15.50 -16.46 -4.55
C GLU A 152 14.47 -17.27 -3.77
N LYS A 153 13.61 -16.61 -3.02
CA LYS A 153 12.57 -17.24 -2.21
C LYS A 153 11.36 -17.70 -3.02
N GLN A 154 11.32 -17.41 -4.32
CA GLN A 154 10.25 -17.79 -5.25
C GLN A 154 8.85 -17.41 -4.75
N TYR A 155 8.69 -16.21 -4.25
CA TYR A 155 7.39 -15.70 -3.80
C TYR A 155 6.30 -15.76 -4.88
N GLY A 156 6.67 -15.80 -6.15
CA GLY A 156 5.75 -15.97 -7.26
C GLY A 156 4.90 -17.25 -7.22
N ASN A 157 5.28 -18.27 -6.43
CA ASN A 157 4.47 -19.47 -6.30
C ASN A 157 3.15 -19.26 -5.55
N ALA A 158 3.10 -18.32 -4.61
CA ALA A 158 1.86 -17.94 -3.92
C ALA A 158 0.96 -17.04 -4.79
N LEU A 159 1.54 -16.46 -5.86
CA LEU A 159 0.87 -15.51 -6.76
C LEU A 159 0.85 -16.02 -8.21
N LYS A 160 0.77 -17.35 -8.41
CA LYS A 160 0.79 -17.98 -9.75
C LYS A 160 -0.26 -17.42 -10.71
N ASP A 161 -1.42 -17.04 -10.19
CA ASP A 161 -2.53 -16.52 -10.99
C ASP A 161 -2.25 -15.10 -11.54
N TYR A 162 -1.19 -14.44 -11.03
CA TYR A 162 -0.78 -13.09 -11.43
C TYR A 162 0.52 -13.07 -12.24
N GLN A 163 1.04 -14.24 -12.66
CA GLN A 163 2.25 -14.31 -13.49
C GLN A 163 2.08 -13.54 -14.79
N GLY A 164 2.95 -12.54 -15.00
CA GLY A 164 2.90 -11.61 -16.14
C GLY A 164 2.26 -10.26 -15.84
N ASN A 165 1.65 -10.10 -14.65
CA ASN A 165 1.18 -8.82 -14.14
C ASN A 165 1.54 -8.71 -12.64
N LEU A 166 2.82 -8.87 -12.31
CA LEU A 166 3.36 -8.85 -10.96
C LEU A 166 4.54 -7.89 -10.88
N LEU A 167 4.45 -6.95 -9.96
CA LEU A 167 5.53 -6.04 -9.59
C LEU A 167 6.29 -6.57 -8.37
N LEU A 168 7.61 -6.57 -8.47
CA LEU A 168 8.53 -6.84 -7.39
C LEU A 168 9.09 -5.51 -6.92
N VAL A 169 8.97 -5.21 -5.64
CA VAL A 169 9.34 -3.93 -5.05
C VAL A 169 10.29 -4.15 -3.89
N GLY A 170 11.49 -3.66 -3.99
CA GLY A 170 12.48 -3.62 -2.92
C GLY A 170 12.53 -2.23 -2.32
N ILE A 171 12.38 -2.12 -1.01
CA ILE A 171 12.49 -0.86 -0.28
C ILE A 171 13.54 -1.01 0.81
N ASN A 172 14.48 -0.06 0.87
CA ASN A 172 15.49 0.01 1.91
C ASN A 172 15.45 1.36 2.61
N TYR A 173 15.54 1.38 3.93
CA TYR A 173 15.81 2.59 4.69
C TYR A 173 17.26 2.60 5.15
N ASN A 174 17.97 3.67 4.84
CA ASN A 174 19.35 3.90 5.28
C ASN A 174 19.33 4.87 6.46
N LYS A 175 19.68 4.38 7.63
CA LYS A 175 19.63 5.15 8.89
C LYS A 175 20.72 6.24 8.96
N MET A 176 21.82 6.11 8.21
CA MET A 176 22.90 7.11 8.19
C MET A 176 22.51 8.33 7.37
N THR A 177 21.94 8.10 6.18
CA THR A 177 21.45 9.16 5.28
C THR A 177 20.03 9.60 5.60
N LYS A 178 19.29 8.79 6.39
CA LYS A 178 17.85 8.95 6.69
C LYS A 178 16.98 8.96 5.43
N LYS A 179 17.38 8.23 4.40
CA LYS A 179 16.69 8.17 3.11
C LYS A 179 16.16 6.78 2.82
N HIS A 180 15.07 6.77 2.04
CA HIS A 180 14.54 5.55 1.45
C HIS A 180 15.10 5.36 0.05
N GLU A 181 15.31 4.10 -0.32
CA GLU A 181 15.65 3.65 -1.66
C GLU A 181 14.57 2.66 -2.11
N CYS A 182 14.16 2.77 -3.35
CA CYS A 182 13.20 1.87 -3.96
C CYS A 182 13.73 1.32 -5.27
N VAL A 183 13.46 0.04 -5.53
CA VAL A 183 13.67 -0.61 -6.82
C VAL A 183 12.39 -1.34 -7.19
N ILE A 184 11.95 -1.18 -8.42
CA ILE A 184 10.73 -1.81 -8.94
C ILE A 184 11.08 -2.59 -10.20
N GLU A 185 10.69 -3.85 -10.24
CA GLU A 185 10.86 -4.71 -11.41
C GLU A 185 9.56 -5.44 -11.75
N THR A 186 9.39 -5.80 -13.01
CA THR A 186 8.33 -6.73 -13.42
C THR A 186 8.83 -8.17 -13.35
N MET A 187 8.02 -9.08 -12.85
CA MET A 187 8.34 -10.49 -12.94
C MET A 187 8.17 -10.96 -14.39
N GLN A 188 9.30 -11.24 -15.06
CA GLN A 188 9.28 -11.86 -16.39
C GLN A 188 8.85 -13.33 -16.28
N LYS A 189 8.13 -13.80 -17.31
CA LYS A 189 7.70 -15.21 -17.41
C LYS A 189 8.87 -16.15 -17.55
#